data_41d38f499953d063f035a8620c387f09
#
_entry.id   41d38f499953d063f035a8620c387f09
#
_cell.length_a   1.000
_cell.length_b   1.000
_cell.length_c   1.000
_cell.angle_alpha   90.00
_cell.angle_beta   90.00
_cell.angle_gamma   90.00
#
_symmetry.space_group_name_H-M   'P 1'
#
loop_
_entity.id
_entity.type
_entity.pdbx_description
1 polymer ?
#
loop_
_entity_poly.entity_id
_entity_poly.type
_entity_poly.pdbx_seq_one_letter_code
_entity_poly.pdbx_strand_id
1 'polypeptide(L)'
;VSYDFIIVGGGSAGCVLANRLSADPDHQVLVLEAGRKDYWWDLFIHMPAALTMPIGNKRYDWCYQSDPEPFMNGRRIYHARGKLLGGSSSINGMIFQRGNPLDFQRWSSNEGLDRWDYAHCLPYFKKMENCLAGGEPYRGTTGPLTLE
;
A
#
# COMPACT_ATOMS: atom_id res chain seq x y z
N VAL A 1 23.41 -18.03 -9.69
CA VAL A 1 22.31 -17.97 -8.72
C VAL A 1 21.02 -17.97 -9.51
N SER A 2 20.12 -18.91 -9.26
CA SER A 2 18.77 -18.94 -9.82
C SER A 2 17.79 -18.45 -8.75
N TYR A 3 16.72 -17.80 -9.17
CA TYR A 3 15.65 -17.37 -8.29
C TYR A 3 14.35 -18.06 -8.69
N ASP A 4 13.56 -18.48 -7.71
CA ASP A 4 12.25 -19.09 -7.93
C ASP A 4 11.19 -18.02 -8.20
N PHE A 5 11.36 -16.85 -7.56
CA PHE A 5 10.45 -15.71 -7.72
C PHE A 5 11.23 -14.42 -7.93
N ILE A 6 10.77 -13.62 -8.90
CA ILE A 6 11.27 -12.26 -9.14
C ILE A 6 10.09 -11.29 -8.98
N ILE A 7 10.18 -10.41 -8.00
CA ILE A 7 9.17 -9.40 -7.68
C ILE A 7 9.65 -8.06 -8.21
N VAL A 8 8.92 -7.46 -9.14
CA VAL A 8 9.23 -6.15 -9.70
C VAL A 8 8.46 -5.08 -8.93
N GLY A 9 9.19 -4.27 -8.19
CA GLY A 9 8.70 -3.22 -7.31
C GLY A 9 8.63 -3.64 -5.84
N GLY A 10 9.41 -2.97 -4.99
CA GLY A 10 9.42 -3.13 -3.54
C GLY A 10 8.41 -2.25 -2.81
N GLY A 11 7.25 -2.00 -3.42
CA GLY A 11 6.13 -1.29 -2.78
C GLY A 11 5.36 -2.18 -1.79
N SER A 12 4.21 -1.70 -1.28
CA SER A 12 3.40 -2.40 -0.27
C SER A 12 3.09 -3.85 -0.66
N ALA A 13 2.62 -4.08 -1.89
CA ALA A 13 2.30 -5.43 -2.38
C ALA A 13 3.55 -6.29 -2.55
N GLY A 14 4.62 -5.73 -3.14
CA GLY A 14 5.88 -6.44 -3.35
C GLY A 14 6.55 -6.85 -2.06
N CYS A 15 6.54 -5.99 -1.05
CA CYS A 15 7.06 -6.32 0.29
C CYS A 15 6.27 -7.45 0.97
N VAL A 16 4.94 -7.46 0.83
CA VAL A 16 4.10 -8.54 1.36
C VAL A 16 4.39 -9.86 0.65
N LEU A 17 4.47 -9.86 -0.68
CA LEU A 17 4.81 -11.05 -1.45
C LEU A 17 6.21 -11.56 -1.09
N ALA A 18 7.19 -10.67 -1.02
CA ALA A 18 8.56 -11.04 -0.64
C ALA A 18 8.59 -11.72 0.74
N ASN A 19 7.92 -11.13 1.73
CA ASN A 19 7.85 -11.70 3.08
C ASN A 19 7.16 -13.07 3.11
N ARG A 20 6.07 -13.25 2.36
CA ARG A 20 5.30 -14.51 2.39
C ARG A 20 5.99 -15.62 1.61
N LEU A 21 6.57 -15.32 0.45
CA LEU A 21 7.25 -16.30 -0.38
C LEU A 21 8.58 -16.75 0.23
N SER A 22 9.34 -15.82 0.85
CA SER A 22 10.60 -16.14 1.52
C SER A 22 10.42 -16.80 2.91
N ALA A 23 9.18 -16.96 3.38
CA ALA A 23 8.92 -17.75 4.60
C ALA A 23 9.21 -19.23 4.41
N ASP A 24 9.15 -19.74 3.17
CA ASP A 24 9.64 -21.04 2.80
C ASP A 24 11.16 -20.96 2.54
N PRO A 25 12.00 -21.65 3.32
CA PRO A 25 13.46 -21.60 3.18
C PRO A 25 13.99 -22.16 1.86
N ASP A 26 13.19 -22.95 1.15
CA ASP A 26 13.55 -23.51 -0.15
C ASP A 26 13.34 -22.53 -1.30
N HIS A 27 12.64 -21.41 -1.06
CA HIS A 27 12.40 -20.40 -2.06
C HIS A 27 13.47 -19.30 -2.08
N GLN A 28 14.05 -19.07 -3.27
CA GLN A 28 14.94 -17.96 -3.57
C GLN A 28 14.12 -16.79 -4.16
N VAL A 29 13.93 -15.71 -3.39
CA VAL A 29 13.11 -14.57 -3.80
C VAL A 29 13.99 -13.35 -4.08
N LEU A 30 13.87 -12.78 -5.28
CA LEU A 30 14.52 -11.52 -5.67
C LEU A 30 13.50 -10.41 -5.75
N VAL A 31 13.78 -9.27 -5.11
CA VAL A 31 12.99 -8.03 -5.25
C VAL A 31 13.81 -7.01 -6.02
N LEU A 32 13.25 -6.48 -7.10
CA LEU A 32 13.83 -5.41 -7.91
C LEU A 32 13.07 -4.11 -7.62
N GLU A 33 13.73 -3.17 -6.94
CA GLU A 33 13.18 -1.85 -6.64
C GLU A 33 13.97 -0.76 -7.38
N ALA A 34 13.24 0.13 -8.07
CA ALA A 34 13.85 1.22 -8.86
C ALA A 34 14.33 2.38 -7.98
N GLY A 35 13.75 2.51 -6.81
CA GLY A 35 14.07 3.57 -5.87
C GLY A 35 15.18 3.17 -4.89
N ARG A 36 15.39 4.05 -3.96
CA ARG A 36 16.43 3.88 -2.93
C ARG A 36 15.94 3.00 -1.77
N LYS A 37 16.88 2.51 -0.99
CA LYS A 37 16.60 1.90 0.30
C LYS A 37 16.03 2.96 1.26
N ASP A 38 15.11 2.56 2.10
CA ASP A 38 14.66 3.30 3.27
C ASP A 38 15.74 3.23 4.36
N TYR A 39 16.44 4.36 4.58
CA TYR A 39 17.52 4.43 5.57
C TYR A 39 16.96 4.93 6.90
N TRP A 40 17.38 4.33 8.00
CA TRP A 40 16.92 4.65 9.34
C TRP A 40 17.13 6.13 9.78
N TRP A 41 18.05 6.85 9.13
CA TRP A 41 18.31 8.29 9.38
C TRP A 41 17.53 9.22 8.46
N ASP A 42 16.64 8.69 7.62
CA ASP A 42 15.87 9.50 6.66
C ASP A 42 14.69 10.18 7.35
N LEU A 43 14.94 11.37 7.88
CA LEU A 43 13.94 12.15 8.62
C LEU A 43 12.68 12.42 7.80
N PHE A 44 12.79 12.57 6.48
CA PHE A 44 11.61 12.82 5.63
C PHE A 44 10.69 11.63 5.50
N ILE A 45 11.19 10.43 5.77
CA ILE A 45 10.39 9.20 5.74
C ILE A 45 9.88 8.84 7.15
N HIS A 46 10.73 9.01 8.18
CA HIS A 46 10.43 8.49 9.53
C HIS A 46 9.76 9.51 10.46
N MET A 47 9.80 10.81 10.12
CA MET A 47 9.20 11.85 10.95
C MET A 47 7.78 12.18 10.47
N PRO A 48 6.72 11.88 11.24
CA PRO A 48 5.34 12.14 10.84
C PRO A 48 5.07 13.59 10.44
N ALA A 49 5.69 14.56 11.12
CA ALA A 49 5.56 15.98 10.81
C ALA A 49 6.15 16.37 9.43
N ALA A 50 6.98 15.53 8.83
CA ALA A 50 7.59 15.75 7.52
C ALA A 50 6.82 15.08 6.36
N LEU A 51 5.62 14.58 6.59
CA LEU A 51 4.85 13.76 5.63
C LEU A 51 4.66 14.37 4.24
N THR A 52 4.74 15.70 4.11
CA THR A 52 4.63 16.38 2.82
C THR A 52 5.97 16.57 2.10
N MET A 53 7.10 16.41 2.78
CA MET A 53 8.44 16.68 2.25
C MET A 53 8.88 15.68 1.15
N PRO A 54 8.53 14.39 1.19
CA PRO A 54 8.83 13.45 0.11
C PRO A 54 8.04 13.73 -1.17
N ILE A 55 6.84 14.31 -1.06
CA ILE A 55 5.94 14.54 -2.19
C ILE A 55 6.52 15.64 -3.09
N GLY A 56 6.64 15.35 -4.40
CA GLY A 56 7.27 16.26 -5.37
C GLY A 56 8.80 16.22 -5.38
N ASN A 57 9.42 15.53 -4.45
CA ASN A 57 10.86 15.33 -4.43
C ASN A 57 11.25 14.09 -5.24
N LYS A 58 11.89 14.26 -6.38
CA LYS A 58 12.31 13.19 -7.31
C LYS A 58 13.17 12.08 -6.68
N ARG A 59 13.71 12.32 -5.49
CA ARG A 59 14.47 11.34 -4.71
C ARG A 59 13.57 10.28 -4.08
N TYR A 60 12.30 10.63 -3.78
CA TYR A 60 11.32 9.81 -3.09
C TYR A 60 10.07 9.54 -3.91
N ASP A 61 9.86 10.31 -4.97
CA ASP A 61 8.61 10.37 -5.72
C ASP A 61 8.87 10.28 -7.22
N TRP A 62 8.08 9.49 -7.93
CA TRP A 62 8.11 9.40 -9.39
C TRP A 62 7.61 10.69 -10.06
N CYS A 63 6.88 11.53 -9.34
CA CYS A 63 6.32 12.80 -9.82
C CYS A 63 5.45 12.64 -11.08
N TYR A 64 4.59 11.62 -11.13
CA TYR A 64 3.71 11.41 -12.27
C TYR A 64 2.68 12.53 -12.40
N GLN A 65 2.23 12.75 -13.62
CA GLN A 65 1.11 13.65 -13.93
C GLN A 65 0.17 12.94 -14.90
N SER A 66 -1.14 13.21 -14.76
CA SER A 66 -2.13 12.77 -15.75
C SER A 66 -1.89 13.43 -17.10
N ASP A 67 -2.50 12.89 -18.14
CA ASP A 67 -2.76 13.67 -19.34
C ASP A 67 -3.70 14.85 -19.04
N PRO A 68 -3.80 15.84 -19.92
CA PRO A 68 -4.75 16.93 -19.73
C PRO A 68 -6.19 16.39 -19.60
N GLU A 69 -6.86 16.77 -18.50
CA GLU A 69 -8.22 16.32 -18.22
C GLU A 69 -9.24 17.26 -18.91
N PRO A 70 -9.96 16.78 -19.95
CA PRO A 70 -10.85 17.63 -20.77
C PRO A 70 -11.92 18.33 -19.95
N PHE A 71 -12.50 17.63 -18.96
CA PHE A 71 -13.57 18.14 -18.10
C PHE A 71 -13.07 18.96 -16.90
N MET A 72 -11.75 19.20 -16.82
CA MET A 72 -11.12 20.00 -15.78
C MET A 72 -10.28 21.14 -16.39
N ASN A 73 -10.77 21.75 -17.46
CA ASN A 73 -10.13 22.84 -18.19
C ASN A 73 -8.70 22.50 -18.69
N GLY A 74 -8.48 21.27 -19.10
CA GLY A 74 -7.17 20.81 -19.58
C GLY A 74 -6.12 20.68 -18.47
N ARG A 75 -6.51 20.72 -17.20
CA ARG A 75 -5.57 20.61 -16.07
C ARG A 75 -4.92 19.23 -16.05
N ARG A 76 -3.63 19.19 -15.78
CA ARG A 76 -2.89 17.98 -15.42
C ARG A 76 -2.96 17.79 -13.91
N ILE A 77 -3.24 16.55 -13.48
CA ILE A 77 -3.33 16.19 -12.07
C ILE A 77 -2.03 15.51 -11.67
N TYR A 78 -1.43 16.00 -10.61
CA TYR A 78 -0.24 15.41 -10.02
C TYR A 78 -0.60 14.13 -9.24
N HIS A 79 0.19 13.06 -9.47
CA HIS A 79 0.03 11.78 -8.81
C HIS A 79 1.34 11.38 -8.14
N ALA A 80 1.44 11.62 -6.85
CA ALA A 80 2.55 11.13 -6.05
C ALA A 80 2.58 9.60 -6.04
N ARG A 81 3.76 9.02 -6.28
CA ARG A 81 4.05 7.59 -6.14
C ARG A 81 5.44 7.40 -5.60
N GLY A 82 5.56 6.67 -4.49
CA GLY A 82 6.86 6.45 -3.85
C GLY A 82 7.84 5.73 -4.74
N LYS A 83 9.07 6.24 -4.79
CA LYS A 83 10.22 5.70 -5.50
C LYS A 83 11.29 5.30 -4.49
N LEU A 84 10.99 4.30 -3.69
CA LEU A 84 11.87 3.76 -2.65
C LEU A 84 11.31 2.43 -2.16
N LEU A 85 12.08 1.71 -1.35
CA LEU A 85 11.60 0.51 -0.68
C LEU A 85 10.41 0.87 0.23
N GLY A 86 9.32 0.09 0.15
CA GLY A 86 8.03 0.41 0.73
C GLY A 86 7.09 1.16 -0.24
N GLY A 87 7.64 1.77 -1.31
CA GLY A 87 6.85 2.47 -2.32
C GLY A 87 6.00 3.59 -1.73
N SER A 88 4.74 3.69 -2.17
CA SER A 88 3.83 4.75 -1.70
C SER A 88 3.44 4.62 -0.22
N SER A 89 3.60 3.44 0.42
CA SER A 89 3.39 3.33 1.87
C SER A 89 4.46 4.07 2.69
N SER A 90 5.64 4.34 2.10
CA SER A 90 6.69 5.11 2.75
C SER A 90 6.52 6.64 2.62
N ILE A 91 5.59 7.11 1.79
CA ILE A 91 5.32 8.54 1.57
C ILE A 91 3.83 8.90 1.69
N ASN A 92 2.99 8.01 2.19
CA ASN A 92 1.57 8.24 2.34
C ASN A 92 1.26 9.18 3.53
N GLY A 93 -0.01 9.59 3.65
CA GLY A 93 -0.46 10.46 4.75
C GLY A 93 -0.76 9.71 6.06
N MET A 94 -0.38 8.45 6.21
CA MET A 94 -0.58 7.62 7.40
C MET A 94 -2.04 7.50 7.85
N ILE A 95 -2.97 7.63 6.92
CA ILE A 95 -4.42 7.46 7.19
C ILE A 95 -4.81 6.06 6.79
N PHE A 96 -5.29 5.28 7.76
CA PHE A 96 -5.85 3.95 7.53
C PHE A 96 -7.38 4.02 7.50
N GLN A 97 -7.96 3.85 6.32
CA GLN A 97 -9.40 3.87 6.12
C GLN A 97 -9.82 2.77 5.16
N ARG A 98 -10.91 2.09 5.48
CA ARG A 98 -11.54 1.11 4.58
C ARG A 98 -12.53 1.80 3.65
N GLY A 99 -12.82 1.17 2.51
CA GLY A 99 -13.88 1.62 1.63
C GLY A 99 -15.27 1.53 2.30
N ASN A 100 -16.22 2.29 1.76
CA ASN A 100 -17.61 2.25 2.23
C ASN A 100 -18.21 0.85 1.98
N PRO A 101 -18.88 0.21 2.97
CA PRO A 101 -19.53 -1.08 2.78
C PRO A 101 -20.48 -1.16 1.59
N LEU A 102 -21.15 -0.06 1.26
CA LEU A 102 -22.04 0.01 0.09
C LEU A 102 -21.31 -0.10 -1.27
N ASP A 103 -20.02 0.31 -1.33
CA ASP A 103 -19.21 0.12 -2.54
C ASP A 103 -18.90 -1.35 -2.77
N PHE A 104 -18.59 -2.08 -1.70
CA PHE A 104 -18.40 -3.54 -1.75
C PHE A 104 -19.69 -4.26 -2.12
N GLN A 105 -20.83 -3.82 -1.59
CA GLN A 105 -22.13 -4.36 -1.95
C GLN A 105 -22.43 -4.15 -3.45
N ARG A 106 -22.11 -2.97 -3.98
CA ARG A 106 -22.25 -2.67 -5.42
C ARG A 106 -21.34 -3.56 -6.26
N TRP A 107 -20.11 -3.83 -5.82
CA TRP A 107 -19.21 -4.73 -6.53
C TRP A 107 -19.75 -6.16 -6.57
N SER A 108 -20.25 -6.67 -5.44
CA SER A 108 -20.77 -8.05 -5.36
C SER A 108 -22.04 -8.27 -6.17
N SER A 109 -22.71 -7.21 -6.63
CA SER A 109 -23.84 -7.33 -7.55
C SER A 109 -23.45 -7.55 -9.02
N ASN A 110 -22.14 -7.46 -9.35
CA ASN A 110 -21.66 -7.78 -10.68
C ASN A 110 -21.36 -9.28 -10.81
N GLU A 111 -21.56 -9.81 -12.02
CA GLU A 111 -21.32 -11.22 -12.32
C GLU A 111 -19.87 -11.63 -11.99
N GLY A 112 -19.71 -12.73 -11.28
CA GLY A 112 -18.41 -13.26 -10.88
C GLY A 112 -17.77 -12.58 -9.68
N LEU A 113 -18.42 -11.60 -9.03
CA LEU A 113 -17.92 -10.87 -7.87
C LEU A 113 -18.71 -11.13 -6.58
N ASP A 114 -19.44 -12.23 -6.48
CA ASP A 114 -20.37 -12.54 -5.37
C ASP A 114 -19.69 -12.49 -3.97
N ARG A 115 -18.38 -12.77 -3.92
CA ARG A 115 -17.59 -12.76 -2.69
C ARG A 115 -16.91 -11.43 -2.38
N TRP A 116 -17.25 -10.36 -3.11
CA TRP A 116 -16.67 -9.04 -2.91
C TRP A 116 -17.57 -8.10 -2.08
N ASP A 117 -18.65 -8.62 -1.46
CA ASP A 117 -19.38 -7.85 -0.48
C ASP A 117 -18.54 -7.58 0.79
N TYR A 118 -18.98 -6.62 1.59
CA TYR A 118 -18.23 -6.21 2.78
C TYR A 118 -18.06 -7.32 3.81
N ALA A 119 -19.05 -8.21 3.95
CA ALA A 119 -19.01 -9.30 4.92
C ALA A 119 -17.93 -10.33 4.57
N HIS A 120 -17.77 -10.65 3.28
CA HIS A 120 -16.71 -11.53 2.81
C HIS A 120 -15.31 -10.87 2.86
N CYS A 121 -15.24 -9.54 2.67
CA CYS A 121 -13.97 -8.79 2.73
C CYS A 121 -13.52 -8.50 4.17
N LEU A 122 -14.44 -8.37 5.13
CA LEU A 122 -14.15 -7.99 6.51
C LEU A 122 -13.12 -8.88 7.22
N PRO A 123 -13.15 -10.22 7.11
CA PRO A 123 -12.14 -11.07 7.73
C PRO A 123 -10.72 -10.78 7.28
N TYR A 124 -10.53 -10.39 6.01
CA TYR A 124 -9.22 -10.04 5.47
C TYR A 124 -8.74 -8.68 5.99
N PHE A 125 -9.64 -7.71 6.12
CA PHE A 125 -9.31 -6.43 6.77
C PHE A 125 -8.89 -6.64 8.22
N LYS A 126 -9.63 -7.43 8.98
CA LYS A 126 -9.30 -7.78 10.37
C LYS A 126 -7.96 -8.50 10.48
N LYS A 127 -7.68 -9.45 9.59
CA LYS A 127 -6.41 -10.20 9.57
C LYS A 127 -5.19 -9.31 9.33
N MET A 128 -5.36 -8.17 8.65
CA MET A 128 -4.27 -7.27 8.30
C MET A 128 -3.88 -6.34 9.47
N GLU A 129 -4.79 -6.03 10.38
CA GLU A 129 -4.63 -4.96 11.36
C GLU A 129 -4.56 -5.42 12.80
N ASN A 130 -3.86 -4.64 13.63
CA ASN A 130 -3.88 -4.66 15.07
C ASN A 130 -4.32 -3.28 15.57
N CYS A 131 -5.62 -3.08 15.76
CA CYS A 131 -6.20 -1.80 16.19
C CYS A 131 -6.17 -1.68 17.71
N LEU A 132 -5.32 -0.80 18.23
CA LEU A 132 -5.16 -0.59 19.67
C LEU A 132 -6.34 0.16 20.29
N ALA A 133 -7.07 0.94 19.49
CA ALA A 133 -8.28 1.63 19.94
C ALA A 133 -9.50 0.70 20.13
N GLY A 134 -9.37 -0.58 19.79
CA GLY A 134 -10.49 -1.54 19.82
C GLY A 134 -11.41 -1.40 18.61
N GLY A 135 -12.69 -1.75 18.76
CA GLY A 135 -13.68 -1.61 17.68
C GLY A 135 -14.23 -2.93 17.17
N GLU A 136 -14.22 -3.98 18.01
CA GLU A 136 -14.95 -5.22 17.71
C GLU A 136 -16.46 -4.91 17.52
N PRO A 137 -17.14 -5.61 16.58
CA PRO A 137 -16.63 -6.76 15.81
C PRO A 137 -15.91 -6.39 14.48
N TYR A 138 -15.76 -5.12 14.18
CA TYR A 138 -15.31 -4.67 12.84
C TYR A 138 -13.79 -4.54 12.71
N ARG A 139 -13.06 -4.43 13.81
CA ARG A 139 -11.60 -4.22 13.80
C ARG A 139 -10.86 -5.49 14.20
N GLY A 140 -9.64 -5.66 13.66
CA GLY A 140 -8.72 -6.73 14.04
C GLY A 140 -7.76 -6.28 15.13
N THR A 141 -7.29 -7.24 15.95
CA THR A 141 -6.40 -6.97 17.10
C THR A 141 -5.12 -7.80 17.08
N THR A 142 -4.87 -8.57 16.02
CA THR A 142 -3.74 -9.53 15.96
C THR A 142 -2.97 -9.48 14.64
N GLY A 143 -3.33 -8.59 13.74
CA GLY A 143 -2.65 -8.45 12.45
C GLY A 143 -1.31 -7.72 12.56
N PRO A 144 -0.52 -7.74 11.48
CA PRO A 144 0.82 -7.18 11.48
C PRO A 144 0.88 -5.64 11.44
N LEU A 145 -0.21 -4.96 11.05
CA LEU A 145 -0.25 -3.50 10.96
C LEU A 145 -0.89 -2.91 12.21
N THR A 146 -0.06 -2.29 13.05
CA THR A 146 -0.56 -1.60 14.26
C THR A 146 -1.18 -0.26 13.90
N LEU A 147 -2.38 -0.01 14.45
CA LEU A 147 -3.16 1.21 14.26
C LEU A 147 -3.48 1.80 15.64
N GLU A 148 -3.25 3.10 15.79
CA GLU A 148 -3.50 3.89 17.00
C GLU A 148 -4.71 4.83 16.79
#